data_643587517f6dd058f83483c0de99bbd6
#
_entry.id   643587517f6dd058f83483c0de99bbd6
#
_cell.length_a   1.000
_cell.length_b   1.000
_cell.length_c   1.000
_cell.angle_alpha   90.00
_cell.angle_beta   90.00
_cell.angle_gamma   90.00
#
_symmetry.space_group_name_H-M   'P 1'
#
loop_
_entity.id
_entity.type
_entity.pdbx_description
1 polymer ?
#
loop_
_entity_poly.entity_id
_entity_poly.type
_entity_poly.pdbx_seq_one_letter_code
_entity_poly.pdbx_strand_id
1 'polypeptide(L)'
;MKIRVKFRKWGCMKFIGHLDMMRYFQKAVRRADIDIRYSEGYSAHQIMSFAAPLGVGITSDGEYFDIDVNTTESTEKSIAALNAQMVDGVEVTGYVLLPDDAKKAMSLVAAADYVLSFKEGYESPYTTDEWKEAIDKHFFDEPSFVVMKKTKKSEREVDIKPLVYKLTVMEKDKKPEFFMQVSTGSIDNIKPEFVLQAIYERCGLAYDPLAIQIHRQEVYAKKDDGTLVCLLDMGEEIS
;
A
#
# COMPACT_ATOMS: atom_id res chain seq x y z
N MET A 1 -18.38 10.60 14.65
CA MET A 1 -17.98 9.18 14.53
C MET A 1 -16.82 9.12 13.53
N LYS A 2 -15.82 8.28 13.76
CA LYS A 2 -14.70 8.07 12.83
C LYS A 2 -14.88 6.74 12.10
N ILE A 3 -14.75 6.76 10.79
CA ILE A 3 -14.90 5.56 9.95
C ILE A 3 -13.60 5.34 9.18
N ARG A 4 -13.17 4.08 9.12
CA ARG A 4 -12.11 3.64 8.22
C ARG A 4 -12.67 2.88 7.06
N VAL A 5 -12.29 3.30 5.87
CA VAL A 5 -12.70 2.68 4.61
C VAL A 5 -11.51 1.98 3.99
N LYS A 6 -11.68 0.70 3.60
CA LYS A 6 -10.73 -0.06 2.78
C LYS A 6 -11.19 -0.08 1.34
N PHE A 7 -10.29 0.04 0.39
CA PHE A 7 -10.61 -0.05 -1.02
C PHE A 7 -9.48 -0.69 -1.84
N ARG A 8 -9.85 -1.17 -3.01
CA ARG A 8 -8.95 -1.76 -4.02
C ARG A 8 -8.81 -0.79 -5.20
N LYS A 9 -7.66 -0.89 -5.89
CA LYS A 9 -7.35 -0.08 -7.06
C LYS A 9 -6.60 -0.91 -8.11
N TRP A 10 -7.16 -1.02 -9.31
CA TRP A 10 -6.58 -1.81 -10.40
C TRP A 10 -6.88 -1.23 -11.78
N GLY A 11 -6.57 -1.97 -12.86
CA GLY A 11 -6.87 -1.59 -14.24
C GLY A 11 -6.30 -0.21 -14.61
N CYS A 12 -7.09 0.58 -15.30
CA CYS A 12 -6.70 1.94 -15.71
C CYS A 12 -6.54 2.89 -14.51
N MET A 13 -7.23 2.61 -13.41
CA MET A 13 -7.19 3.46 -12.23
C MET A 13 -5.81 3.47 -11.55
N LYS A 14 -4.94 2.48 -11.79
CA LYS A 14 -3.55 2.50 -11.31
C LYS A 14 -2.75 3.73 -11.76
N PHE A 15 -3.13 4.37 -12.86
CA PHE A 15 -2.47 5.56 -13.39
C PHE A 15 -3.00 6.88 -12.78
N ILE A 16 -4.04 6.82 -11.94
CA ILE A 16 -4.56 7.98 -11.24
C ILE A 16 -3.73 8.25 -9.98
N GLY A 17 -3.20 9.46 -9.87
CA GLY A 17 -2.37 9.89 -8.75
C GLY A 17 -3.17 10.11 -7.46
N HIS A 18 -2.45 10.20 -6.32
CA HIS A 18 -3.07 10.30 -5.00
C HIS A 18 -4.05 11.48 -4.86
N LEU A 19 -3.68 12.68 -5.33
CA LEU A 19 -4.55 13.86 -5.20
C LEU A 19 -5.85 13.71 -6.00
N ASP A 20 -5.80 13.07 -7.15
CA ASP A 20 -6.99 12.83 -7.97
C ASP A 20 -7.86 11.71 -7.41
N MET A 21 -7.24 10.68 -6.80
CA MET A 21 -7.98 9.66 -6.03
C MET A 21 -8.70 10.29 -4.83
N MET A 22 -8.06 11.20 -4.10
CA MET A 22 -8.70 11.93 -3.01
C MET A 22 -9.92 12.72 -3.52
N ARG A 23 -9.78 13.47 -4.61
CA ARG A 23 -10.89 14.21 -5.23
C ARG A 23 -11.99 13.29 -5.75
N TYR A 24 -11.62 12.13 -6.27
CA TYR A 24 -12.55 11.10 -6.72
C TYR A 24 -13.41 10.60 -5.55
N PHE A 25 -12.80 10.21 -4.42
CA PHE A 25 -13.53 9.76 -3.25
C PHE A 25 -14.35 10.86 -2.58
N GLN A 26 -13.87 12.11 -2.55
CA GLN A 26 -14.65 13.26 -2.07
C GLN A 26 -15.98 13.42 -2.83
N LYS A 27 -15.96 13.20 -4.15
CA LYS A 27 -17.16 13.23 -4.98
C LYS A 27 -18.03 11.98 -4.79
N ALA A 28 -17.42 10.81 -4.67
CA ALA A 28 -18.12 9.55 -4.47
C ALA A 28 -18.88 9.49 -3.14
N VAL A 29 -18.22 9.87 -2.05
CA VAL A 29 -18.82 9.97 -0.71
C VAL A 29 -20.06 10.87 -0.72
N ARG A 30 -19.97 12.03 -1.40
CA ARG A 30 -21.11 12.95 -1.52
C ARG A 30 -22.26 12.37 -2.38
N ARG A 31 -21.95 11.66 -3.48
CA ARG A 31 -22.98 11.02 -4.33
C ARG A 31 -23.64 9.80 -3.67
N ALA A 32 -22.89 9.15 -2.76
CA ALA A 32 -23.38 8.04 -1.95
C ALA A 32 -24.21 8.48 -0.74
N ASP A 33 -24.45 9.79 -0.58
CA ASP A 33 -25.18 10.41 0.54
C ASP A 33 -24.60 10.02 1.92
N ILE A 34 -23.29 9.75 2.01
CA ILE A 34 -22.60 9.58 3.29
C ILE A 34 -22.57 10.93 4.02
N ASP A 35 -23.09 10.95 5.26
CA ASP A 35 -23.18 12.16 6.09
C ASP A 35 -21.80 12.58 6.65
N ILE A 36 -20.89 12.90 5.71
CA ILE A 36 -19.51 13.27 6.03
C ILE A 36 -19.44 14.64 6.71
N ARG A 37 -18.62 14.75 7.76
CA ARG A 37 -18.33 16.01 8.43
C ARG A 37 -17.39 16.89 7.63
N TYR A 38 -17.59 18.19 7.76
CA TYR A 38 -16.74 19.22 7.19
C TYR A 38 -15.92 19.91 8.28
N SER A 39 -14.73 20.36 7.91
CA SER A 39 -13.92 21.22 8.78
C SER A 39 -14.60 22.56 9.01
N GLU A 40 -14.27 23.20 10.13
CA GLU A 40 -14.73 24.55 10.47
C GLU A 40 -13.91 25.63 9.73
N GLY A 41 -14.48 26.84 9.60
CA GLY A 41 -13.82 28.01 9.06
C GLY A 41 -14.18 28.34 7.61
N TYR A 42 -13.46 29.30 7.02
CA TYR A 42 -13.78 29.89 5.70
C TYR A 42 -13.64 28.94 4.52
N SER A 43 -12.84 27.91 4.63
CA SER A 43 -12.59 26.93 3.56
C SER A 43 -12.95 25.53 4.04
N ALA A 44 -14.26 25.35 4.33
CA ALA A 44 -14.76 24.06 4.79
C ALA A 44 -14.52 22.96 3.76
N HIS A 45 -13.90 21.87 4.19
CA HIS A 45 -13.63 20.69 3.38
C HIS A 45 -14.00 19.42 4.14
N GLN A 46 -14.31 18.35 3.39
CA GLN A 46 -14.61 17.06 3.98
C GLN A 46 -13.44 16.58 4.82
N ILE A 47 -13.73 16.12 6.05
CA ILE A 47 -12.71 15.53 6.92
C ILE A 47 -12.41 14.13 6.41
N MET A 48 -11.36 14.03 5.58
CA MET A 48 -10.92 12.79 4.92
C MET A 48 -9.37 12.73 4.93
N SER A 49 -8.81 11.58 5.28
CA SER A 49 -7.36 11.38 5.39
C SER A 49 -6.96 9.99 4.90
N PHE A 50 -6.13 9.91 3.87
CA PHE A 50 -5.60 8.65 3.35
C PHE A 50 -4.43 8.13 4.21
N ALA A 51 -4.33 6.81 4.34
CA ALA A 51 -3.30 6.16 5.16
C ALA A 51 -1.90 6.26 4.55
N ALA A 52 -1.73 5.70 3.36
CA ALA A 52 -0.45 5.68 2.66
C ALA A 52 -0.67 5.91 1.16
N PRO A 53 -0.23 7.05 0.61
CA PRO A 53 -0.37 7.31 -0.82
C PRO A 53 0.23 6.21 -1.68
N LEU A 54 -0.54 5.73 -2.67
CA LEU A 54 -0.07 4.73 -3.64
C LEU A 54 0.61 5.42 -4.82
N GLY A 55 1.76 4.91 -5.23
CA GLY A 55 2.47 5.37 -6.42
C GLY A 55 1.64 5.14 -7.70
N VAL A 56 1.86 5.98 -8.72
CA VAL A 56 1.26 5.80 -10.04
C VAL A 56 1.82 4.53 -10.70
N GLY A 57 0.95 3.74 -11.33
CA GLY A 57 1.30 2.46 -11.96
C GLY A 57 1.22 1.26 -11.02
N ILE A 58 1.00 1.46 -9.72
CA ILE A 58 0.85 0.41 -8.72
C ILE A 58 -0.63 0.05 -8.55
N THR A 59 -0.94 -1.23 -8.54
CA THR A 59 -2.26 -1.76 -8.15
C THR A 59 -2.29 -2.09 -6.67
N SER A 60 -3.49 -2.15 -6.07
CA SER A 60 -3.60 -2.46 -4.64
C SER A 60 -4.93 -3.10 -4.27
N ASP A 61 -4.89 -4.01 -3.28
CA ASP A 61 -6.05 -4.54 -2.57
C ASP A 61 -6.19 -3.97 -1.16
N GLY A 62 -5.20 -3.22 -0.67
CA GLY A 62 -5.11 -2.72 0.69
C GLY A 62 -4.86 -1.21 0.78
N GLU A 63 -5.78 -0.41 0.25
CA GLU A 63 -5.77 1.04 0.41
C GLU A 63 -6.77 1.47 1.47
N TYR A 64 -6.41 2.52 2.23
CA TYR A 64 -7.25 3.00 3.33
C TYR A 64 -7.36 4.51 3.36
N PHE A 65 -8.55 4.97 3.76
CA PHE A 65 -8.75 6.34 4.21
C PHE A 65 -9.71 6.39 5.40
N ASP A 66 -9.51 7.38 6.26
CA ASP A 66 -10.38 7.69 7.38
C ASP A 66 -11.27 8.88 7.02
N ILE A 67 -12.54 8.84 7.43
CA ILE A 67 -13.50 9.95 7.35
C ILE A 67 -14.15 10.18 8.70
N ASP A 68 -14.55 11.43 8.96
CA ASP A 68 -15.45 11.75 10.05
C ASP A 68 -16.87 11.88 9.49
N VAL A 69 -17.84 11.23 10.15
CA VAL A 69 -19.26 11.30 9.78
C VAL A 69 -20.11 11.78 10.97
N ASN A 70 -21.27 12.39 10.70
CA ASN A 70 -22.24 12.71 11.76
C ASN A 70 -23.08 11.49 12.10
N THR A 71 -23.64 10.85 11.07
CA THR A 71 -24.41 9.60 11.14
C THR A 71 -23.88 8.60 10.11
N THR A 72 -24.21 7.33 10.27
CA THR A 72 -23.85 6.28 9.33
C THR A 72 -24.87 5.16 9.32
N GLU A 73 -25.03 4.52 8.17
CA GLU A 73 -25.76 3.28 8.01
C GLU A 73 -24.86 2.08 8.39
N SER A 74 -25.41 0.86 8.29
CA SER A 74 -24.62 -0.35 8.50
C SER A 74 -23.44 -0.45 7.53
N THR A 75 -22.42 -1.22 7.92
CA THR A 75 -21.25 -1.51 7.09
C THR A 75 -21.65 -1.96 5.68
N GLU A 76 -22.58 -2.93 5.58
CA GLU A 76 -23.03 -3.47 4.30
C GLU A 76 -23.68 -2.41 3.40
N LYS A 77 -24.62 -1.63 3.95
CA LYS A 77 -25.31 -0.57 3.21
C LYS A 77 -24.35 0.52 2.77
N SER A 78 -23.41 0.92 3.63
CA SER A 78 -22.42 1.97 3.33
C SER A 78 -21.47 1.51 2.24
N ILE A 79 -21.00 0.26 2.25
CA ILE A 79 -20.18 -0.33 1.18
C ILE A 79 -20.98 -0.37 -0.13
N ALA A 80 -22.23 -0.83 -0.11
CA ALA A 80 -23.08 -0.88 -1.30
C ALA A 80 -23.34 0.51 -1.90
N ALA A 81 -23.63 1.51 -1.06
CA ALA A 81 -23.86 2.89 -1.49
C ALA A 81 -22.60 3.51 -2.12
N LEU A 82 -21.42 3.27 -1.55
CA LEU A 82 -20.15 3.72 -2.11
C LEU A 82 -19.85 3.01 -3.42
N ASN A 83 -19.97 1.68 -3.48
CA ASN A 83 -19.67 0.90 -4.69
C ASN A 83 -20.61 1.23 -5.86
N ALA A 84 -21.86 1.63 -5.59
CA ALA A 84 -22.76 2.16 -6.62
C ALA A 84 -22.23 3.45 -7.31
N GLN A 85 -21.26 4.13 -6.72
CA GLN A 85 -20.63 5.34 -7.24
C GLN A 85 -19.23 5.08 -7.84
N MET A 86 -18.72 3.85 -7.74
CA MET A 86 -17.37 3.52 -8.23
C MET A 86 -17.38 3.29 -9.74
N VAL A 87 -16.24 3.58 -10.36
CA VAL A 87 -15.93 3.17 -11.74
C VAL A 87 -15.17 1.84 -11.70
N ASP A 88 -15.13 1.14 -12.83
CA ASP A 88 -14.25 -0.02 -12.95
C ASP A 88 -12.80 0.34 -12.60
N GLY A 89 -12.16 -0.53 -11.82
CA GLY A 89 -10.81 -0.30 -11.30
C GLY A 89 -10.75 0.31 -9.89
N VAL A 90 -11.89 0.56 -9.24
CA VAL A 90 -11.98 0.93 -7.80
C VAL A 90 -13.15 0.20 -7.15
N GLU A 91 -12.92 -0.37 -5.98
CA GLU A 91 -13.93 -1.06 -5.18
C GLU A 91 -13.70 -0.82 -3.69
N VAL A 92 -14.74 -0.46 -2.95
CA VAL A 92 -14.72 -0.40 -1.48
C VAL A 92 -14.98 -1.81 -0.95
N THR A 93 -14.07 -2.30 -0.11
CA THR A 93 -14.11 -3.67 0.44
C THR A 93 -14.25 -3.71 1.95
N GLY A 94 -14.18 -2.57 2.63
CA GLY A 94 -14.35 -2.48 4.06
C GLY A 94 -14.81 -1.10 4.51
N TYR A 95 -15.62 -1.08 5.57
CA TYR A 95 -16.15 0.13 6.20
C TYR A 95 -16.39 -0.16 7.66
N VAL A 96 -15.57 0.36 8.57
CA VAL A 96 -15.60 0.03 9.99
C VAL A 96 -15.62 1.28 10.86
N LEU A 97 -16.32 1.19 11.98
CA LEU A 97 -16.35 2.21 13.02
C LEU A 97 -15.06 2.11 13.85
N LEU A 98 -14.38 3.21 14.00
CA LEU A 98 -13.20 3.31 14.87
C LEU A 98 -13.57 3.80 16.27
N PRO A 99 -12.80 3.44 17.32
CA PRO A 99 -12.88 4.09 18.63
C PRO A 99 -12.71 5.60 18.53
N ASP A 100 -13.31 6.34 19.46
CA ASP A 100 -13.28 7.81 19.45
C ASP A 100 -11.86 8.39 19.58
N ASP A 101 -10.98 7.70 20.31
CA ASP A 101 -9.57 8.04 20.51
C ASP A 101 -8.65 7.51 19.42
N ALA A 102 -9.20 6.83 18.39
CA ALA A 102 -8.40 6.25 17.31
C ALA A 102 -7.52 7.30 16.63
N LYS A 103 -6.25 6.94 16.46
CA LYS A 103 -5.29 7.72 15.69
C LYS A 103 -5.61 7.62 14.21
N LYS A 104 -5.27 8.67 13.44
CA LYS A 104 -5.42 8.67 11.98
C LYS A 104 -4.58 7.55 11.35
N ALA A 105 -5.14 6.87 10.35
CA ALA A 105 -4.47 5.76 9.65
C ALA A 105 -3.06 6.13 9.19
N MET A 106 -2.85 7.34 8.65
CA MET A 106 -1.55 7.82 8.17
C MET A 106 -0.44 7.75 9.24
N SER A 107 -0.78 7.97 10.52
CA SER A 107 0.18 7.91 11.62
C SER A 107 0.44 6.50 12.15
N LEU A 108 -0.38 5.53 11.75
CA LEU A 108 -0.32 4.14 12.21
C LEU A 108 0.44 3.24 11.25
N VAL A 109 0.53 3.63 9.97
CA VAL A 109 1.20 2.81 8.95
C VAL A 109 2.64 2.52 9.33
N ALA A 110 2.98 1.23 9.39
CA ALA A 110 4.30 0.73 9.79
C ALA A 110 4.89 -0.28 8.79
N ALA A 111 4.05 -1.03 8.09
CA ALA A 111 4.47 -2.02 7.11
C ALA A 111 3.47 -2.15 5.97
N ALA A 112 3.90 -2.73 4.85
CA ALA A 112 3.03 -3.12 3.76
C ALA A 112 3.55 -4.37 3.06
N ASP A 113 2.62 -5.17 2.54
CA ASP A 113 2.88 -6.34 1.73
C ASP A 113 2.78 -5.99 0.26
N TYR A 114 3.76 -6.45 -0.50
CA TYR A 114 3.83 -6.24 -1.95
C TYR A 114 4.10 -7.54 -2.69
N VAL A 115 3.52 -7.63 -3.87
CA VAL A 115 3.85 -8.62 -4.88
C VAL A 115 4.41 -7.89 -6.09
N LEU A 116 5.56 -8.38 -6.59
CA LEU A 116 6.22 -7.87 -7.78
C LEU A 116 6.27 -8.99 -8.81
N SER A 117 5.69 -8.74 -9.99
CA SER A 117 5.61 -9.72 -11.08
C SER A 117 6.08 -9.12 -12.40
N PHE A 118 6.52 -9.96 -13.33
CA PHE A 118 6.87 -9.51 -14.66
C PHE A 118 5.60 -9.22 -15.47
N LYS A 119 5.55 -8.06 -16.11
CA LYS A 119 4.47 -7.71 -17.03
C LYS A 119 4.50 -8.60 -18.26
N GLU A 120 3.38 -8.64 -18.96
CA GLU A 120 3.28 -9.29 -20.27
C GLU A 120 4.32 -8.72 -21.25
N GLY A 121 4.97 -9.60 -22.01
CA GLY A 121 6.04 -9.23 -22.95
C GLY A 121 7.43 -9.05 -22.33
N TYR A 122 7.57 -9.15 -21.01
CA TYR A 122 8.86 -9.11 -20.33
C TYR A 122 9.23 -10.48 -19.77
N GLU A 123 10.49 -10.86 -19.90
CA GLU A 123 11.03 -12.10 -19.38
C GLU A 123 11.93 -11.85 -18.17
N SER A 124 11.93 -12.82 -17.26
CA SER A 124 12.85 -12.80 -16.12
C SER A 124 14.26 -13.21 -16.57
N PRO A 125 15.31 -12.52 -16.10
CA PRO A 125 16.69 -12.94 -16.41
C PRO A 125 17.09 -14.27 -15.73
N TYR A 126 16.39 -14.66 -14.67
CA TYR A 126 16.61 -15.88 -13.90
C TYR A 126 15.31 -16.67 -13.75
N THR A 127 15.44 -17.97 -13.62
CA THR A 127 14.36 -18.86 -13.17
C THR A 127 13.99 -18.58 -11.71
N THR A 128 12.89 -19.15 -11.24
CA THR A 128 12.48 -19.02 -9.83
C THR A 128 13.54 -19.56 -8.87
N ASP A 129 14.18 -20.67 -9.20
CA ASP A 129 15.18 -21.28 -8.32
C ASP A 129 16.50 -20.49 -8.34
N GLU A 130 16.94 -19.99 -9.50
CA GLU A 130 18.10 -19.08 -9.58
C GLU A 130 17.87 -17.80 -8.79
N TRP A 131 16.64 -17.24 -8.76
CA TRP A 131 16.31 -16.10 -7.92
C TRP A 131 16.36 -16.43 -6.43
N LYS A 132 15.89 -17.61 -6.00
CA LYS A 132 16.00 -18.05 -4.60
C LYS A 132 17.47 -18.11 -4.17
N GLU A 133 18.31 -18.81 -4.96
CA GLU A 133 19.75 -18.90 -4.69
C GLU A 133 20.43 -17.52 -4.64
N ALA A 134 20.07 -16.62 -5.56
CA ALA A 134 20.63 -15.28 -5.60
C ALA A 134 20.21 -14.44 -4.38
N ILE A 135 18.95 -14.55 -3.95
CA ILE A 135 18.44 -13.84 -2.76
C ILE A 135 19.06 -14.42 -1.50
N ASP A 136 19.15 -15.73 -1.37
CA ASP A 136 19.81 -16.38 -0.23
C ASP A 136 21.25 -15.87 -0.11
N LYS A 137 22.02 -15.97 -1.17
CA LYS A 137 23.43 -15.56 -1.22
C LYS A 137 23.64 -14.07 -0.96
N HIS A 138 22.88 -13.21 -1.62
CA HIS A 138 23.16 -11.75 -1.63
C HIS A 138 22.37 -10.95 -0.61
N PHE A 139 21.30 -11.54 -0.05
CA PHE A 139 20.46 -10.85 0.92
C PHE A 139 20.44 -11.57 2.28
N PHE A 140 20.15 -12.87 2.34
CA PHE A 140 19.97 -13.57 3.61
C PHE A 140 21.30 -13.94 4.28
N ASP A 141 22.28 -14.42 3.51
CA ASP A 141 23.58 -14.86 4.04
C ASP A 141 24.47 -13.68 4.47
N GLU A 142 24.24 -12.49 3.92
CA GLU A 142 25.00 -11.29 4.28
C GLU A 142 24.50 -10.70 5.63
N PRO A 143 25.39 -10.22 6.51
CA PRO A 143 24.98 -9.63 7.81
C PRO A 143 24.21 -8.30 7.64
N SER A 144 24.43 -7.58 6.53
CA SER A 144 23.79 -6.31 6.21
C SER A 144 23.59 -6.20 4.70
N PHE A 145 22.61 -5.40 4.27
CA PHE A 145 22.38 -5.12 2.87
C PHE A 145 22.43 -3.59 2.63
N VAL A 146 23.66 -3.10 2.54
CA VAL A 146 23.91 -1.66 2.39
C VAL A 146 23.78 -1.24 0.94
N VAL A 147 22.97 -0.22 0.70
CA VAL A 147 22.69 0.38 -0.60
C VAL A 147 22.85 1.90 -0.55
N MET A 148 23.21 2.50 -1.69
CA MET A 148 23.31 3.94 -1.83
C MET A 148 21.93 4.55 -2.12
N LYS A 149 21.31 5.18 -1.14
CA LYS A 149 20.03 5.87 -1.31
C LYS A 149 20.28 7.33 -1.73
N LYS A 150 19.92 7.62 -2.97
CA LYS A 150 19.99 8.99 -3.52
C LYS A 150 18.72 9.77 -3.18
N THR A 151 18.86 10.94 -2.63
CA THR A 151 17.80 11.91 -2.43
C THR A 151 18.09 13.16 -3.25
N LYS A 152 17.11 14.06 -3.39
CA LYS A 152 17.32 15.33 -4.13
C LYS A 152 18.48 16.20 -3.57
N LYS A 153 18.90 15.98 -2.32
CA LYS A 153 19.86 16.83 -1.60
C LYS A 153 21.11 16.09 -1.12
N SER A 154 21.10 14.76 -1.09
CA SER A 154 22.20 13.97 -0.54
C SER A 154 22.16 12.53 -1.04
N GLU A 155 23.32 11.89 -1.05
CA GLU A 155 23.49 10.45 -1.18
C GLU A 155 23.93 9.92 0.19
N ARG A 156 23.35 8.82 0.64
CA ARG A 156 23.75 8.17 1.90
C ARG A 156 23.67 6.66 1.78
N GLU A 157 24.57 6.00 2.45
CA GLU A 157 24.48 4.56 2.66
C GLU A 157 23.36 4.24 3.66
N VAL A 158 22.56 3.26 3.33
CA VAL A 158 21.47 2.78 4.18
C VAL A 158 21.49 1.25 4.18
N ASP A 159 21.55 0.65 5.35
CA ASP A 159 21.29 -0.78 5.48
C ASP A 159 19.77 -1.00 5.41
N ILE A 160 19.33 -1.66 4.34
CA ILE A 160 17.90 -1.92 4.11
C ILE A 160 17.46 -3.28 4.65
N LYS A 161 18.36 -4.13 5.09
CA LYS A 161 18.02 -5.47 5.60
C LYS A 161 17.03 -5.43 6.78
N PRO A 162 17.16 -4.53 7.78
CA PRO A 162 16.19 -4.42 8.87
C PRO A 162 14.82 -3.89 8.43
N LEU A 163 14.72 -3.29 7.23
CA LEU A 163 13.48 -2.71 6.70
C LEU A 163 12.69 -3.68 5.81
N VAL A 164 13.26 -4.85 5.52
CA VAL A 164 12.61 -5.92 4.75
C VAL A 164 12.31 -7.06 5.71
N TYR A 165 11.06 -7.17 6.13
CA TYR A 165 10.62 -8.14 7.14
C TYR A 165 10.44 -9.54 6.56
N LYS A 166 10.02 -9.62 5.29
CA LYS A 166 9.90 -10.87 4.51
C LYS A 166 10.29 -10.61 3.06
N LEU A 167 10.94 -11.58 2.46
CA LEU A 167 11.27 -11.61 1.04
C LEU A 167 11.25 -13.07 0.60
N THR A 168 10.38 -13.39 -0.35
CA THR A 168 10.28 -14.75 -0.92
C THR A 168 10.05 -14.68 -2.41
N VAL A 169 10.42 -15.74 -3.12
CA VAL A 169 10.15 -15.90 -4.54
C VAL A 169 9.36 -17.19 -4.76
N MET A 170 8.29 -17.09 -5.50
CA MET A 170 7.42 -18.19 -5.88
C MET A 170 7.26 -18.25 -7.39
N GLU A 171 6.96 -19.42 -7.94
CA GLU A 171 6.58 -19.53 -9.33
C GLU A 171 5.08 -19.28 -9.49
N LYS A 172 4.73 -18.37 -10.41
CA LYS A 172 3.37 -18.14 -10.84
C LYS A 172 3.33 -18.00 -12.36
N ASP A 173 2.47 -18.77 -13.00
CA ASP A 173 2.35 -18.81 -14.47
C ASP A 173 3.70 -19.00 -15.18
N LYS A 174 4.55 -19.86 -14.62
CA LYS A 174 5.92 -20.17 -15.10
C LYS A 174 6.90 -18.99 -15.03
N LYS A 175 6.58 -17.95 -14.29
CA LYS A 175 7.46 -16.80 -14.05
C LYS A 175 7.70 -16.61 -12.55
N PRO A 176 8.86 -16.08 -12.14
CA PRO A 176 9.09 -15.75 -10.76
C PRO A 176 8.22 -14.55 -10.34
N GLU A 177 7.60 -14.67 -9.18
CA GLU A 177 6.86 -13.62 -8.49
C GLU A 177 7.49 -13.39 -7.12
N PHE A 178 7.81 -12.14 -6.79
CA PHE A 178 8.44 -11.77 -5.53
C PHE A 178 7.39 -11.26 -4.56
N PHE A 179 7.35 -11.85 -3.38
CA PHE A 179 6.60 -11.30 -2.25
C PHE A 179 7.55 -10.58 -1.32
N MET A 180 7.17 -9.38 -0.89
CA MET A 180 7.92 -8.58 0.08
C MET A 180 6.99 -7.98 1.13
N GLN A 181 7.34 -8.15 2.42
CA GLN A 181 6.80 -7.32 3.49
C GLN A 181 7.87 -6.33 3.91
N VAL A 182 7.59 -5.05 3.77
CA VAL A 182 8.59 -3.99 3.98
C VAL A 182 8.09 -2.91 4.93
N SER A 183 9.03 -2.27 5.61
CA SER A 183 8.76 -1.07 6.41
C SER A 183 8.18 0.04 5.52
N THR A 184 7.03 0.57 5.94
CA THR A 184 6.30 1.63 5.24
C THR A 184 5.75 2.58 6.30
N GLY A 185 5.97 3.87 6.14
CA GLY A 185 5.48 4.86 7.10
C GLY A 185 6.29 6.14 7.08
N SER A 186 6.12 6.94 8.13
CA SER A 186 6.77 8.26 8.21
C SER A 186 8.20 8.21 8.75
N ILE A 187 8.57 7.16 9.51
CA ILE A 187 9.90 7.06 10.16
C ILE A 187 10.86 6.34 9.20
N ASP A 188 10.52 5.10 8.86
CA ASP A 188 11.31 4.28 7.94
C ASP A 188 10.41 3.83 6.80
N ASN A 189 10.82 4.13 5.59
CA ASN A 189 10.08 3.79 4.39
C ASN A 189 11.04 3.28 3.33
N ILE A 190 10.82 2.04 2.89
CA ILE A 190 11.52 1.48 1.75
C ILE A 190 10.50 1.05 0.69
N LYS A 191 10.82 1.35 -0.55
CA LYS A 191 10.00 0.96 -1.68
C LYS A 191 10.39 -0.43 -2.16
N PRO A 192 9.43 -1.31 -2.50
CA PRO A 192 9.73 -2.67 -2.95
C PRO A 192 10.53 -2.69 -4.25
N GLU A 193 10.29 -1.75 -5.18
CA GLU A 193 11.11 -1.63 -6.40
C GLU A 193 12.57 -1.32 -6.11
N PHE A 194 12.86 -0.55 -5.05
CA PHE A 194 14.24 -0.24 -4.67
C PHE A 194 14.96 -1.48 -4.10
N VAL A 195 14.24 -2.32 -3.33
CA VAL A 195 14.79 -3.59 -2.83
C VAL A 195 15.14 -4.52 -4.00
N LEU A 196 14.19 -4.69 -4.95
CA LEU A 196 14.42 -5.55 -6.10
C LEU A 196 15.56 -5.03 -6.98
N GLN A 197 15.61 -3.73 -7.25
CA GLN A 197 16.70 -3.10 -7.99
C GLN A 197 18.07 -3.37 -7.34
N ALA A 198 18.17 -3.24 -6.02
CA ALA A 198 19.41 -3.48 -5.29
C ALA A 198 19.87 -4.95 -5.39
N ILE A 199 18.92 -5.90 -5.42
CA ILE A 199 19.22 -7.32 -5.66
C ILE A 199 19.75 -7.54 -7.08
N TYR A 200 19.09 -6.94 -8.10
CA TYR A 200 19.59 -6.98 -9.48
C TYR A 200 21.02 -6.47 -9.59
N GLU A 201 21.33 -5.33 -8.96
CA GLU A 201 22.66 -4.74 -8.94
C GLU A 201 23.71 -5.68 -8.30
N ARG A 202 23.36 -6.37 -7.20
CA ARG A 202 24.24 -7.38 -6.56
C ARG A 202 24.47 -8.61 -7.44
N CYS A 203 23.49 -8.97 -8.27
CA CYS A 203 23.61 -10.05 -9.25
C CYS A 203 24.34 -9.62 -10.54
N GLY A 204 24.72 -8.35 -10.68
CA GLY A 204 25.31 -7.82 -11.92
C GLY A 204 24.31 -7.71 -13.07
N LEU A 205 23.01 -7.66 -12.78
CA LEU A 205 21.94 -7.58 -13.76
C LEU A 205 21.44 -6.13 -13.94
N ALA A 206 21.00 -5.80 -15.15
CA ALA A 206 20.32 -4.55 -15.42
C ALA A 206 18.86 -4.62 -14.95
N TYR A 207 18.43 -3.66 -14.12
CA TYR A 207 17.04 -3.53 -13.68
C TYR A 207 16.25 -2.63 -14.62
N ASP A 208 15.17 -3.16 -15.20
CA ASP A 208 14.20 -2.37 -15.96
C ASP A 208 12.92 -2.14 -15.13
N PRO A 209 12.68 -0.90 -14.64
CA PRO A 209 11.48 -0.61 -13.86
C PRO A 209 10.18 -0.76 -14.67
N LEU A 210 10.24 -0.73 -15.99
CA LEU A 210 9.08 -0.92 -16.87
C LEU A 210 8.64 -2.38 -16.96
N ALA A 211 9.56 -3.32 -16.71
CA ALA A 211 9.29 -4.76 -16.76
C ALA A 211 8.42 -5.24 -15.60
N ILE A 212 8.41 -4.51 -14.48
CA ILE A 212 7.82 -4.99 -13.23
C ILE A 212 6.45 -4.32 -12.97
N GLN A 213 5.44 -5.14 -12.72
CA GLN A 213 4.18 -4.73 -12.10
C GLN A 213 4.29 -4.89 -10.60
N ILE A 214 3.98 -3.84 -9.87
CA ILE A 214 3.93 -3.84 -8.40
C ILE A 214 2.46 -3.85 -7.98
N HIS A 215 2.15 -4.71 -7.03
CA HIS A 215 0.83 -4.81 -6.41
C HIS A 215 0.98 -4.73 -4.89
N ARG A 216 0.30 -3.79 -4.23
CA ARG A 216 0.23 -3.71 -2.78
C ARG A 216 -0.93 -4.56 -2.28
N GLN A 217 -0.65 -5.61 -1.53
CA GLN A 217 -1.69 -6.49 -1.02
C GLN A 217 -2.35 -5.92 0.24
N GLU A 218 -1.53 -5.37 1.17
CA GLU A 218 -2.05 -4.90 2.45
C GLU A 218 -1.14 -3.84 3.08
N VAL A 219 -1.72 -3.06 4.00
CA VAL A 219 -1.03 -2.07 4.83
C VAL A 219 -1.32 -2.35 6.30
N TYR A 220 -0.28 -2.31 7.12
CA TYR A 220 -0.33 -2.70 8.53
C TYR A 220 0.03 -1.54 9.46
N ALA A 221 -0.66 -1.51 10.59
CA ALA A 221 -0.20 -0.83 11.79
C ALA A 221 0.68 -1.77 12.63
N LYS A 222 1.53 -1.20 13.48
CA LYS A 222 2.33 -1.94 14.44
C LYS A 222 1.82 -1.66 15.85
N LYS A 223 1.47 -2.71 16.60
CA LYS A 223 1.11 -2.64 18.01
C LYS A 223 2.35 -2.41 18.88
N ASP A 224 2.14 -2.06 20.14
CA ASP A 224 3.22 -1.83 21.11
C ASP A 224 4.08 -3.08 21.37
N ASP A 225 3.50 -4.27 21.21
CA ASP A 225 4.19 -5.56 21.29
C ASP A 225 4.99 -5.93 20.02
N GLY A 226 4.96 -5.07 19.02
CA GLY A 226 5.63 -5.28 17.72
C GLY A 226 4.81 -6.04 16.68
N THR A 227 3.62 -6.55 17.03
CA THR A 227 2.74 -7.29 16.12
C THR A 227 2.17 -6.38 15.03
N LEU A 228 2.19 -6.84 13.79
CA LEU A 228 1.53 -6.18 12.67
C LEU A 228 0.05 -6.58 12.62
N VAL A 229 -0.83 -5.59 12.46
CA VAL A 229 -2.27 -5.77 12.37
C VAL A 229 -2.81 -4.99 11.16
N CYS A 230 -3.74 -5.58 10.41
CA CYS A 230 -4.41 -4.87 9.31
C CYS A 230 -5.12 -3.64 9.85
N LEU A 231 -5.06 -2.55 9.09
CA LEU A 231 -5.72 -1.31 9.51
C LEU A 231 -7.24 -1.49 9.69
N LEU A 232 -7.87 -2.38 8.91
CA LEU A 232 -9.31 -2.66 9.02
C LEU A 232 -9.67 -3.30 10.36
N ASP A 233 -8.80 -4.19 10.88
CA ASP A 233 -9.03 -4.95 12.13
C ASP A 233 -8.94 -4.07 13.40
N MET A 234 -8.69 -2.77 13.23
CA MET A 234 -8.66 -1.79 14.32
C MET A 234 -10.04 -1.14 14.56
N GLY A 235 -11.05 -1.50 13.80
CA GLY A 235 -12.42 -1.04 13.93
C GLY A 235 -13.40 -2.18 13.99
N GLU A 236 -14.69 -1.87 14.14
CA GLU A 236 -15.78 -2.83 14.24
C GLU A 236 -16.80 -2.60 13.13
N GLU A 237 -17.41 -3.69 12.64
CA GLU A 237 -18.52 -3.58 11.69
C GLU A 237 -19.74 -2.98 12.37
N ILE A 238 -20.51 -2.23 11.61
CA ILE A 238 -21.74 -1.56 12.04
C ILE A 238 -22.91 -2.40 11.57
N SER A 239 -23.72 -2.86 12.52
CA SER A 239 -24.94 -3.65 12.27
C SER A 239 -26.13 -2.81 11.79
#